data_bcffde45eead12d1882f57890f0177ca
#
_entry.id   bcffde45eead12d1882f57890f0177ca
#
_cell.length_a   1.000
_cell.length_b   1.000
_cell.length_c   1.000
_cell.angle_alpha   90.00
_cell.angle_beta   90.00
_cell.angle_gamma   90.00
#
_symmetry.space_group_name_H-M   'P 1'
#
loop_
_entity.id
_entity.type
_entity.pdbx_description
1 polymer ?
#
loop_
_entity_poly.entity_id
_entity_poly.type
_entity_poly.pdbx_seq_one_letter_code
_entity_poly.pdbx_strand_id
1 'polypeptide(L)'
;SAIEKEIDDYLCGLETLCVKSRNMLEGFKINDVISPEYEADSIVSEIAGSVDVTTEGWLHIRLNTLLPSCKYKVSNYIGDTITRLLKNCSFELPYFESAFLAVVEHCNMDKHNSLDNDNKAWKMIPNSLKGIVIEDDSQFVLSIGLFAKKSEDLSCDIYVLPPEDAAFFMNFLEQNIV
;
A
#
# COMPACT_ATOMS: atom_id res chain seq x y z
N SER A 1 -14.40 18.34 15.97
CA SER A 1 -15.25 19.55 15.79
C SER A 1 -16.11 19.42 14.55
N ALA A 2 -17.12 20.30 14.36
CA ALA A 2 -17.93 20.32 13.13
C ALA A 2 -17.07 20.57 11.88
N ILE A 3 -16.05 21.40 12.00
CA ILE A 3 -15.08 21.70 10.92
C ILE A 3 -14.23 20.48 10.55
N GLU A 4 -13.77 19.70 11.51
CA GLU A 4 -13.01 18.47 11.25
C GLU A 4 -13.86 17.47 10.47
N LYS A 5 -15.13 17.30 10.84
CA LYS A 5 -16.04 16.42 10.12
C LYS A 5 -16.27 16.89 8.67
N GLU A 6 -16.40 18.19 8.46
CA GLU A 6 -16.59 18.77 7.13
C GLU A 6 -15.34 18.58 6.25
N ILE A 7 -14.14 18.74 6.83
CA ILE A 7 -12.86 18.45 6.15
C ILE A 7 -12.76 16.96 5.82
N ASP A 8 -13.11 16.07 6.74
CA ASP A 8 -13.11 14.62 6.52
C ASP A 8 -14.06 14.22 5.40
N ASP A 9 -15.27 14.76 5.38
CA ASP A 9 -16.27 14.51 4.31
C ASP A 9 -15.76 15.02 2.95
N TYR A 10 -15.03 16.14 2.93
CA TYR A 10 -14.44 16.70 1.71
C TYR A 10 -13.29 15.83 1.19
N LEU A 11 -12.39 15.40 2.06
CA LEU A 11 -11.29 14.49 1.71
C LEU A 11 -11.82 13.17 1.18
N CYS A 12 -12.84 12.59 1.81
CA CYS A 12 -13.50 11.38 1.35
C CYS A 12 -14.09 11.55 -0.07
N GLY A 13 -14.68 12.72 -0.35
CA GLY A 13 -15.19 13.05 -1.68
C GLY A 13 -14.09 13.11 -2.74
N LEU A 14 -12.95 13.73 -2.42
CA LEU A 14 -11.79 13.82 -3.31
C LEU A 14 -11.17 12.44 -3.60
N GLU A 15 -10.98 11.62 -2.57
CA GLU A 15 -10.46 10.27 -2.73
C GLU A 15 -11.39 9.40 -3.60
N THR A 16 -12.71 9.49 -3.37
CA THR A 16 -13.71 8.81 -4.20
C THR A 16 -13.62 9.25 -5.66
N LEU A 17 -13.43 10.54 -5.90
CA LEU A 17 -13.27 11.09 -7.24
C LEU A 17 -11.99 10.56 -7.91
N CYS A 18 -10.89 10.52 -7.18
CA CYS A 18 -9.61 9.96 -7.68
C CYS A 18 -9.76 8.48 -8.10
N VAL A 19 -10.40 7.65 -7.27
CA VAL A 19 -10.66 6.24 -7.60
C VAL A 19 -11.53 6.10 -8.84
N LYS A 20 -12.62 6.85 -8.93
CA LYS A 20 -13.50 6.85 -10.11
C LYS A 20 -12.76 7.27 -11.39
N SER A 21 -11.94 8.33 -11.31
CA SER A 21 -11.16 8.82 -12.44
C SER A 21 -10.16 7.78 -12.94
N ARG A 22 -9.52 7.03 -12.03
CA ARG A 22 -8.61 5.93 -12.39
C ARG A 22 -9.33 4.78 -13.06
N ASN A 23 -10.46 4.34 -12.51
CA ASN A 23 -11.26 3.27 -13.09
C ASN A 23 -11.73 3.64 -14.50
N MET A 24 -12.07 4.91 -14.72
CA MET A 24 -12.40 5.41 -16.06
C MET A 24 -11.19 5.32 -17.01
N LEU A 25 -10.00 5.75 -16.58
CA LEU A 25 -8.77 5.68 -17.38
C LEU A 25 -8.39 4.24 -17.72
N GLU A 26 -8.54 3.29 -16.79
CA GLU A 26 -8.33 1.86 -17.05
C GLU A 26 -9.34 1.31 -18.06
N GLY A 27 -10.61 1.74 -17.98
CA GLY A 27 -11.63 1.38 -18.96
C GLY A 27 -11.32 1.89 -20.38
N PHE A 28 -10.68 3.04 -20.51
CA PHE A 28 -10.24 3.57 -21.82
C PHE A 28 -9.02 2.83 -22.37
N LYS A 29 -8.10 2.31 -21.53
CA LYS A 29 -6.94 1.51 -21.96
C LYS A 29 -7.34 0.13 -22.51
N ILE A 30 -8.47 -0.42 -22.12
CA ILE A 30 -8.98 -1.71 -22.59
C ILE A 30 -9.62 -1.61 -23.99
N ASN A 31 -10.05 -0.44 -24.41
CA ASN A 31 -10.75 -0.23 -25.68
C ASN A 31 -9.84 0.41 -26.74
N ASP A 32 -8.69 -0.15 -26.99
CA ASP A 32 -7.78 0.11 -28.13
C ASP A 32 -8.32 1.07 -29.23
N VAL A 33 -8.45 2.34 -28.94
CA VAL A 33 -8.46 3.38 -29.99
C VAL A 33 -7.96 4.69 -29.37
N ILE A 34 -6.85 5.16 -29.92
CA ILE A 34 -6.19 6.44 -29.69
C ILE A 34 -5.10 6.38 -28.61
N SER A 35 -3.86 6.26 -29.10
CA SER A 35 -2.69 6.77 -28.43
C SER A 35 -2.65 8.29 -28.58
N PRO A 36 -2.93 9.06 -27.56
CA PRO A 36 -2.24 10.32 -27.40
C PRO A 36 -1.04 10.01 -26.51
N GLU A 37 0.14 10.31 -26.98
CA GLU A 37 1.35 10.57 -26.18
C GLU A 37 1.05 11.73 -25.22
N TYR A 38 0.26 11.47 -24.19
CA TYR A 38 0.07 12.38 -23.09
C TYR A 38 0.70 11.79 -21.85
N GLU A 39 1.52 12.60 -21.18
CA GLU A 39 2.21 12.41 -19.90
C GLU A 39 1.29 11.98 -18.72
N ALA A 40 0.24 11.22 -18.98
CA ALA A 40 -0.62 10.61 -17.97
C ALA A 40 0.15 9.59 -17.11
N ASP A 41 1.24 9.03 -17.64
CA ASP A 41 2.09 8.09 -16.90
C ASP A 41 2.87 8.77 -15.76
N SER A 42 3.17 10.07 -15.85
CA SER A 42 3.89 10.78 -14.80
C SER A 42 3.00 11.05 -13.56
N ILE A 43 1.76 11.43 -13.77
CA ILE A 43 0.82 11.71 -12.66
C ILE A 43 0.38 10.41 -11.97
N VAL A 44 0.25 9.33 -12.72
CA VAL A 44 -0.11 8.01 -12.17
C VAL A 44 1.08 7.36 -11.47
N SER A 45 2.33 7.63 -11.90
CA SER A 45 3.53 7.09 -11.26
C SER A 45 3.85 7.75 -9.91
N GLU A 46 3.55 9.03 -9.73
CA GLU A 46 3.78 9.73 -8.45
C GLU A 46 2.93 9.20 -7.30
N ILE A 47 1.77 8.61 -7.58
CA ILE A 47 0.85 8.11 -6.55
C ILE A 47 1.01 6.59 -6.33
N ALA A 48 1.65 5.86 -7.26
CA ALA A 48 1.65 4.41 -7.25
C ALA A 48 2.68 3.80 -6.27
N GLY A 49 3.91 4.28 -6.26
CA GLY A 49 4.98 3.60 -5.53
C GLY A 49 5.76 2.60 -6.41
N SER A 50 6.46 1.69 -5.77
CA SER A 50 7.31 0.68 -6.44
C SER A 50 7.12 -0.71 -5.85
N VAL A 51 7.53 -1.71 -6.61
CA VAL A 51 7.62 -3.11 -6.15
C VAL A 51 9.01 -3.63 -6.51
N ASP A 52 9.64 -4.29 -5.58
CA ASP A 52 10.91 -4.98 -5.76
C ASP A 52 10.97 -6.27 -4.91
N VAL A 53 12.04 -7.04 -5.10
CA VAL A 53 12.37 -8.20 -4.26
C VAL A 53 13.71 -7.92 -3.63
N THR A 54 13.78 -8.00 -2.30
CA THR A 54 15.02 -7.76 -1.56
C THR A 54 16.05 -8.85 -1.81
N THR A 55 17.29 -8.65 -1.37
CA THR A 55 18.37 -9.65 -1.47
C THR A 55 18.06 -10.94 -0.70
N GLU A 56 17.20 -10.84 0.31
CA GLU A 56 16.73 -11.97 1.13
C GLU A 56 15.59 -12.73 0.45
N GLY A 57 15.05 -12.23 -0.68
CA GLY A 57 13.94 -12.82 -1.38
C GLY A 57 12.56 -12.35 -0.88
N TRP A 58 12.50 -11.31 -0.06
CA TRP A 58 11.24 -10.74 0.41
C TRP A 58 10.61 -9.85 -0.64
N LEU A 59 9.30 -9.92 -0.79
CA LEU A 59 8.59 -8.91 -1.57
C LEU A 59 8.56 -7.60 -0.80
N HIS A 60 8.93 -6.52 -1.45
CA HIS A 60 8.86 -5.17 -0.92
C HIS A 60 7.99 -4.30 -1.84
N ILE A 61 6.96 -3.68 -1.26
CA ILE A 61 6.09 -2.72 -1.95
C ILE A 61 6.19 -1.40 -1.19
N ARG A 62 6.58 -0.35 -1.88
CA ARG A 62 6.60 1.00 -1.34
C ARG A 62 5.45 1.81 -1.92
N LEU A 63 4.63 2.39 -1.06
CA LEU A 63 3.61 3.36 -1.40
C LEU A 63 4.10 4.77 -1.04
N ASN A 64 3.95 5.72 -1.97
CA ASN A 64 4.34 7.12 -1.77
C ASN A 64 3.27 7.91 -0.96
N THR A 65 2.62 7.24 -0.04
CA THR A 65 1.58 7.81 0.82
C THR A 65 1.43 6.99 2.10
N LEU A 66 0.91 7.60 3.14
CA LEU A 66 0.46 6.89 4.33
C LEU A 66 -0.83 6.12 4.02
N LEU A 67 -1.12 5.10 4.83
CA LEU A 67 -2.42 4.43 4.78
C LEU A 67 -3.52 5.39 5.23
N PRO A 68 -4.62 5.50 4.47
CA PRO A 68 -5.75 6.33 4.86
C PRO A 68 -6.45 5.78 6.11
N SER A 69 -7.24 6.61 6.76
CA SER A 69 -8.11 6.16 7.83
C SER A 69 -9.17 5.18 7.29
N CYS A 70 -9.45 4.12 8.03
CA CYS A 70 -10.52 3.17 7.71
C CYS A 70 -11.94 3.80 7.76
N LYS A 71 -12.08 5.01 8.31
CA LYS A 71 -13.34 5.79 8.31
C LYS A 71 -13.71 6.25 6.91
N TYR A 72 -12.74 6.39 6.01
CA TYR A 72 -13.02 6.79 4.63
C TYR A 72 -13.66 5.62 3.88
N LYS A 73 -14.78 5.89 3.23
CA LYS A 73 -15.50 4.90 2.40
C LYS A 73 -14.78 4.58 1.09
N VAL A 74 -13.57 5.04 0.90
CA VAL A 74 -12.69 4.72 -0.22
C VAL A 74 -12.07 3.36 0.01
N SER A 75 -12.88 2.35 -0.14
CA SER A 75 -12.57 1.00 0.33
C SER A 75 -11.47 0.29 -0.46
N ASN A 76 -11.10 0.72 -1.65
CA ASN A 76 -10.22 -0.08 -2.50
C ASN A 76 -8.98 0.63 -3.03
N TYR A 77 -8.80 1.92 -2.77
CA TYR A 77 -7.69 2.69 -3.32
C TYR A 77 -6.32 2.04 -3.10
N ILE A 78 -6.01 1.65 -1.88
CA ILE A 78 -4.74 0.98 -1.55
C ILE A 78 -4.68 -0.40 -2.21
N GLY A 79 -5.76 -1.16 -2.14
CA GLY A 79 -5.86 -2.48 -2.77
C GLY A 79 -5.69 -2.42 -4.28
N ASP A 80 -6.36 -1.50 -4.94
CA ASP A 80 -6.26 -1.30 -6.39
C ASP A 80 -4.85 -0.86 -6.80
N THR A 81 -4.22 0.03 -6.01
CA THR A 81 -2.84 0.46 -6.24
C THR A 81 -1.87 -0.71 -6.12
N ILE A 82 -1.94 -1.51 -5.05
CA ILE A 82 -1.08 -2.68 -4.86
C ILE A 82 -1.30 -3.69 -5.99
N THR A 83 -2.54 -4.02 -6.32
CA THR A 83 -2.86 -4.97 -7.37
C THR A 83 -2.29 -4.52 -8.73
N ARG A 84 -2.37 -3.23 -9.04
CA ARG A 84 -1.81 -2.67 -10.27
C ARG A 84 -0.29 -2.72 -10.28
N LEU A 85 0.36 -2.37 -9.16
CA LEU A 85 1.81 -2.46 -9.03
C LEU A 85 2.30 -3.89 -9.25
N LEU A 86 1.66 -4.88 -8.63
CA LEU A 86 2.00 -6.29 -8.78
C LEU A 86 1.80 -6.79 -10.21
N LYS A 87 0.70 -6.42 -10.88
CA LYS A 87 0.42 -6.80 -12.27
C LYS A 87 1.41 -6.21 -13.28
N ASN A 88 1.99 -5.05 -12.97
CA ASN A 88 2.93 -4.35 -13.86
C ASN A 88 4.40 -4.72 -13.59
N CYS A 89 4.68 -5.64 -12.66
CA CYS A 89 6.04 -6.11 -12.43
C CYS A 89 6.59 -6.82 -13.66
N SER A 90 7.86 -6.52 -14.00
CA SER A 90 8.59 -7.17 -15.09
C SER A 90 9.38 -8.42 -14.64
N PHE A 91 9.30 -8.76 -13.36
CA PHE A 91 9.99 -9.89 -12.74
C PHE A 91 8.95 -10.86 -12.14
N GLU A 92 9.40 -12.10 -11.88
CA GLU A 92 8.58 -13.11 -11.22
C GLU A 92 8.36 -12.76 -9.75
N LEU A 93 7.11 -12.69 -9.35
CA LEU A 93 6.75 -12.41 -7.97
C LEU A 93 7.00 -13.63 -7.08
N PRO A 94 7.57 -13.48 -5.88
CA PRO A 94 7.65 -14.56 -4.91
C PRO A 94 6.25 -14.97 -4.44
N TYR A 95 6.08 -16.26 -4.16
CA TYR A 95 4.83 -16.81 -3.64
C TYR A 95 5.09 -17.53 -2.31
N PHE A 96 4.27 -17.24 -1.31
CA PHE A 96 4.40 -17.76 0.05
C PHE A 96 3.16 -18.57 0.44
N GLU A 97 3.34 -19.85 0.77
CA GLU A 97 2.29 -20.69 1.35
C GLU A 97 1.91 -20.23 2.75
N SER A 98 2.88 -19.70 3.50
CA SER A 98 2.69 -18.98 4.74
C SER A 98 3.58 -17.75 4.75
N ALA A 99 3.12 -16.64 5.35
CA ALA A 99 3.83 -15.37 5.30
C ALA A 99 3.74 -14.57 6.60
N PHE A 100 4.76 -13.74 6.81
CA PHE A 100 4.70 -12.59 7.70
C PHE A 100 4.59 -11.33 6.86
N LEU A 101 3.51 -10.58 7.06
CA LEU A 101 3.26 -9.29 6.44
C LEU A 101 3.66 -8.20 7.42
N ALA A 102 4.64 -7.39 7.06
CA ALA A 102 5.04 -6.22 7.81
C ALA A 102 4.62 -4.95 7.08
N VAL A 103 3.86 -4.09 7.74
CA VAL A 103 3.46 -2.77 7.25
C VAL A 103 4.19 -1.72 8.06
N VAL A 104 5.03 -0.92 7.41
CA VAL A 104 5.89 0.09 8.05
C VAL A 104 5.53 1.46 7.52
N GLU A 105 4.86 2.26 8.32
CA GLU A 105 4.57 3.64 7.95
C GLU A 105 5.70 4.58 8.36
N HIS A 106 6.13 5.42 7.43
CA HIS A 106 7.07 6.51 7.66
C HIS A 106 6.28 7.80 7.84
N CYS A 107 6.24 8.31 9.07
CA CYS A 107 5.40 9.47 9.40
C CYS A 107 6.11 10.47 10.30
N ASN A 108 5.70 11.73 10.21
CA ASN A 108 6.15 12.79 11.09
C ASN A 108 5.12 12.98 12.20
N MET A 109 5.50 12.63 13.44
CA MET A 109 4.62 12.73 14.60
C MET A 109 4.19 14.17 14.93
N ASP A 110 4.98 15.16 14.53
CA ASP A 110 4.72 16.58 14.84
C ASP A 110 3.59 17.19 13.98
N LYS A 111 3.16 16.49 12.92
CA LYS A 111 2.14 16.94 11.95
C LYS A 111 0.77 16.29 12.12
N HIS A 112 0.45 15.71 13.25
CA HIS A 112 -0.83 15.04 13.51
C HIS A 112 -1.22 13.91 12.51
N ASN A 113 -0.25 13.35 11.82
CA ASN A 113 -0.46 12.26 10.85
C ASN A 113 -0.44 10.87 11.49
N SER A 114 -0.27 10.81 12.82
CA SER A 114 -0.33 9.57 13.57
C SER A 114 -1.79 9.22 13.86
N LEU A 115 -2.25 8.11 13.31
CA LEU A 115 -3.55 7.50 13.63
C LEU A 115 -3.30 6.20 14.41
N ASP A 116 -4.26 5.85 15.25
CA ASP A 116 -4.25 4.55 15.91
C ASP A 116 -4.29 3.41 14.87
N ASN A 117 -3.59 2.32 15.13
CA ASN A 117 -3.46 1.20 14.21
C ASN A 117 -4.80 0.59 13.78
N ASP A 118 -5.81 0.60 14.63
CA ASP A 118 -7.16 0.12 14.34
C ASP A 118 -7.95 1.05 13.41
N ASN A 119 -7.51 2.30 13.29
CA ASN A 119 -8.09 3.32 12.40
C ASN A 119 -7.43 3.39 11.01
N LYS A 120 -6.42 2.55 10.74
CA LYS A 120 -5.71 2.50 9.45
C LYS A 120 -6.30 1.47 8.50
N ALA A 121 -6.30 1.77 7.21
CA ALA A 121 -6.84 0.89 6.16
C ALA A 121 -5.89 -0.26 5.77
N TRP A 122 -5.12 -0.80 6.73
CA TRP A 122 -4.17 -1.89 6.47
C TRP A 122 -4.85 -3.20 6.04
N LYS A 123 -6.12 -3.42 6.42
CA LYS A 123 -6.89 -4.63 6.07
C LYS A 123 -7.07 -4.83 4.56
N MET A 124 -6.88 -3.78 3.77
CA MET A 124 -6.97 -3.89 2.31
C MET A 124 -5.73 -4.55 1.70
N ILE A 125 -4.58 -4.52 2.41
CA ILE A 125 -3.31 -5.06 1.94
C ILE A 125 -3.37 -6.58 1.77
N PRO A 126 -3.72 -7.40 2.78
CA PRO A 126 -3.85 -8.85 2.64
C PRO A 126 -4.74 -9.26 1.46
N ASN A 127 -5.89 -8.60 1.32
CA ASN A 127 -6.84 -8.90 0.23
C ASN A 127 -6.23 -8.69 -1.17
N SER A 128 -5.31 -7.73 -1.28
CA SER A 128 -4.64 -7.43 -2.57
C SER A 128 -3.50 -8.40 -2.90
N LEU A 129 -2.97 -9.10 -1.90
CA LEU A 129 -1.88 -10.06 -2.03
C LEU A 129 -2.36 -11.50 -2.23
N LYS A 130 -3.58 -11.78 -1.75
CA LYS A 130 -4.19 -13.11 -1.78
C LYS A 130 -4.30 -13.69 -3.19
N GLY A 131 -3.82 -14.91 -3.37
CA GLY A 131 -3.81 -15.62 -4.64
C GLY A 131 -2.78 -15.09 -5.66
N ILE A 132 -2.00 -14.06 -5.32
CA ILE A 132 -0.93 -13.49 -6.16
C ILE A 132 0.42 -13.72 -5.51
N VAL A 133 0.56 -13.37 -4.23
CA VAL A 133 1.80 -13.42 -3.45
C VAL A 133 1.68 -14.37 -2.25
N ILE A 134 0.51 -14.44 -1.66
CA ILE A 134 0.19 -15.33 -0.54
C ILE A 134 -0.98 -16.23 -0.91
N GLU A 135 -1.01 -17.44 -0.34
CA GLU A 135 -2.09 -18.40 -0.60
C GLU A 135 -3.45 -17.87 -0.09
N ASP A 136 -3.48 -17.42 1.16
CA ASP A 136 -4.70 -16.94 1.82
C ASP A 136 -4.35 -15.88 2.87
N ASP A 137 -5.34 -15.13 3.31
CA ASP A 137 -5.24 -14.13 4.36
C ASP A 137 -5.73 -14.63 5.73
N SER A 138 -5.91 -15.96 5.86
CA SER A 138 -6.35 -16.59 7.11
C SER A 138 -5.25 -16.57 8.19
N GLN A 139 -5.68 -16.67 9.45
CA GLN A 139 -4.78 -16.62 10.62
C GLN A 139 -3.73 -17.74 10.68
N PHE A 140 -3.88 -18.82 9.91
CA PHE A 140 -2.93 -19.93 9.85
C PHE A 140 -1.88 -19.75 8.74
N VAL A 141 -2.16 -18.86 7.79
CA VAL A 141 -1.30 -18.57 6.63
C VAL A 141 -0.57 -17.26 6.83
N LEU A 142 -1.24 -16.24 7.38
CA LEU A 142 -0.73 -14.88 7.45
C LEU A 142 -0.61 -14.38 8.90
N SER A 143 0.60 -14.01 9.28
CA SER A 143 0.87 -13.21 10.48
C SER A 143 1.13 -11.76 10.06
N ILE A 144 0.70 -10.77 10.87
CA ILE A 144 0.77 -9.36 10.50
C ILE A 144 1.43 -8.56 11.61
N GLY A 145 2.39 -7.72 11.22
CA GLY A 145 3.03 -6.71 12.06
C GLY A 145 2.78 -5.31 11.52
N LEU A 146 2.39 -4.37 12.39
CA LEU A 146 2.20 -2.97 12.07
C LEU A 146 3.25 -2.14 12.79
N PHE A 147 3.99 -1.33 12.04
CA PHE A 147 5.14 -0.56 12.52
C PHE A 147 5.03 0.89 12.07
N ALA A 148 5.64 1.78 12.83
CA ALA A 148 5.81 3.17 12.44
C ALA A 148 7.25 3.61 12.67
N LYS A 149 7.78 4.39 11.72
CA LYS A 149 9.08 5.04 11.80
C LYS A 149 8.91 6.54 11.69
N LYS A 150 9.71 7.27 12.47
CA LYS A 150 9.78 8.73 12.33
C LYS A 150 10.52 9.09 11.05
N SER A 151 9.87 9.88 10.18
CA SER A 151 10.44 10.34 8.92
C SER A 151 9.79 11.66 8.50
N GLU A 152 10.53 12.47 7.77
CA GLU A 152 9.99 13.65 7.08
C GLU A 152 9.22 13.25 5.80
N ASP A 153 9.64 12.16 5.16
CA ASP A 153 8.97 11.63 3.97
C ASP A 153 7.82 10.72 4.39
N LEU A 154 6.62 11.05 3.92
CA LEU A 154 5.42 10.28 4.20
C LEU A 154 5.29 9.12 3.21
N SER A 155 5.45 7.89 3.69
CA SER A 155 5.36 6.69 2.86
C SER A 155 4.94 5.48 3.68
N CYS A 156 4.60 4.39 2.99
CA CYS A 156 4.29 3.11 3.62
C CYS A 156 5.05 2.01 2.89
N ASP A 157 5.92 1.31 3.60
CA ASP A 157 6.61 0.13 3.11
C ASP A 157 5.86 -1.13 3.57
N ILE A 158 5.63 -2.05 2.64
CA ILE A 158 4.95 -3.31 2.86
C ILE A 158 5.92 -4.42 2.49
N TYR A 159 6.25 -5.27 3.46
CA TYR A 159 7.10 -6.43 3.24
C TYR A 159 6.29 -7.70 3.40
N VAL A 160 6.49 -8.65 2.48
CA VAL A 160 5.97 -10.02 2.60
C VAL A 160 7.16 -10.96 2.60
N LEU A 161 7.28 -11.76 3.65
CA LEU A 161 8.44 -12.61 3.89
C LEU A 161 8.02 -13.94 4.54
N PRO A 162 8.88 -14.97 4.50
CA PRO A 162 8.66 -16.20 5.25
C PRO A 162 8.52 -15.92 6.74
N PRO A 163 7.63 -16.63 7.47
CA PRO A 163 7.45 -16.41 8.93
C PRO A 163 8.72 -16.60 9.75
N GLU A 164 9.62 -17.50 9.33
CA GLU A 164 10.92 -17.76 9.96
C GLU A 164 11.86 -16.56 9.91
N ASP A 165 11.70 -15.68 8.92
CA ASP A 165 12.51 -14.47 8.76
C ASP A 165 12.01 -13.29 9.59
N ALA A 166 10.86 -13.42 10.27
CA ALA A 166 10.28 -12.33 11.05
C ALA A 166 11.22 -11.78 12.12
N ALA A 167 11.98 -12.62 12.80
CA ALA A 167 12.94 -12.18 13.81
C ALA A 167 14.12 -11.41 13.19
N PHE A 168 14.60 -11.84 12.02
CA PHE A 168 15.64 -11.13 11.28
C PHE A 168 15.10 -9.78 10.76
N PHE A 169 13.88 -9.75 10.27
CA PHE A 169 13.21 -8.51 9.84
C PHE A 169 13.08 -7.49 10.98
N MET A 170 12.76 -7.92 12.22
CA MET A 170 12.72 -7.03 13.37
C MET A 170 14.08 -6.37 13.65
N ASN A 171 15.16 -7.13 13.60
CA ASN A 171 16.50 -6.59 13.73
C ASN A 171 16.86 -5.62 12.60
N PHE A 172 16.44 -5.94 11.36
CA PHE A 172 16.58 -5.04 10.20
C PHE A 172 15.87 -3.69 10.42
N LEU A 173 14.66 -3.71 10.97
CA LEU A 173 13.92 -2.50 11.28
C LEU A 173 14.64 -1.64 12.33
N GLU A 174 15.19 -2.25 13.38
CA GLU A 174 15.90 -1.54 14.45
C GLU A 174 17.19 -0.89 13.95
N GLN A 175 17.95 -1.57 13.11
CA GLN A 175 19.24 -1.06 12.58
C GLN A 175 19.04 0.12 11.59
N ASN A 176 17.91 0.22 10.94
CA ASN A 176 17.57 1.30 10.02
C ASN A 176 16.80 2.45 10.72
N ILE A 177 16.84 2.53 12.05
CA ILE A 177 16.35 3.65 12.87
C ILE A 177 17.50 4.64 13.13
N VAL A 178 18.08 5.21 12.08
CA VAL A 178 19.01 6.36 12.21
C VAL A 178 18.46 7.52 11.43
#